data_5b597f03893ca770a3123b5397f3e516
#
_entry.id   5b597f03893ca770a3123b5397f3e516
#
_cell.length_a   1.000
_cell.length_b   1.000
_cell.length_c   1.000
_cell.angle_alpha   90.00
_cell.angle_beta   90.00
_cell.angle_gamma   90.00
#
_symmetry.space_group_name_H-M   'P 1'
#
loop_
_entity.id
_entity.type
_entity.pdbx_description
1 polymer ?
#
loop_
_entity_poly.entity_id
_entity_poly.type
_entity_poly.pdbx_seq_one_letter_code
_entity_poly.pdbx_strand_id
1 'polypeptide(L)' 'MITGLVPRPYPLMEDAVEAGVRTGYRRAHKHVEAPSEDAIRDAIVAEVMTAICERFAFVEDPDAA' A
#
# COMPACT_ATOMS: atom_id res chain seq x y z
N MET A 1 26.16 0.84 -18.62
CA MET A 1 25.73 2.16 -18.17
C MET A 1 24.23 2.33 -18.40
N ILE A 2 23.59 2.91 -17.48
CA ILE A 2 22.17 3.19 -17.62
C ILE A 2 22.02 4.38 -18.53
N THR A 3 21.28 4.19 -19.56
CA THR A 3 21.09 5.23 -20.54
C THR A 3 19.70 5.80 -20.54
N GLY A 4 18.80 5.24 -19.84
CA GLY A 4 17.45 5.73 -19.82
C GLY A 4 17.11 6.33 -18.48
N LEU A 5 15.98 7.00 -18.44
CA LEU A 5 15.43 7.45 -17.19
C LEU A 5 14.66 6.30 -16.57
N VAL A 6 15.16 5.81 -15.47
CA VAL A 6 14.48 4.72 -14.77
C VAL A 6 13.68 5.36 -13.63
N PRO A 7 12.39 5.16 -13.60
CA PRO A 7 11.59 5.69 -12.50
C PRO A 7 12.09 5.15 -11.18
N ARG A 8 12.23 6.02 -10.23
CA ARG A 8 12.59 5.59 -8.90
C ARG A 8 11.36 5.05 -8.21
N PRO A 9 11.35 3.80 -7.80
CA PRO A 9 10.16 3.24 -7.16
C PRO A 9 9.95 3.76 -5.74
N TYR A 10 10.99 4.27 -5.11
CA TYR A 10 10.89 4.68 -3.72
C TYR A 10 9.84 5.77 -3.48
N PRO A 11 9.83 6.88 -4.23
CA PRO A 11 8.81 7.90 -4.01
C PRO A 11 7.39 7.39 -4.26
N LEU A 12 7.21 6.52 -5.24
CA LEU A 12 5.90 5.92 -5.49
C LEU A 12 5.49 5.01 -4.34
N MET A 13 6.43 4.24 -3.84
CA MET A 13 6.15 3.34 -2.73
C MET A 13 5.81 4.12 -1.47
N GLU A 14 6.57 5.17 -1.19
CA GLU A 14 6.32 6.01 -0.03
C GLU A 14 4.93 6.63 -0.10
N ASP A 15 4.56 7.13 -1.27
CA ASP A 15 3.24 7.72 -1.48
C ASP A 15 2.14 6.67 -1.26
N ALA A 16 2.36 5.47 -1.76
CA ALA A 16 1.39 4.39 -1.58
C ALA A 16 1.22 4.05 -0.10
N VAL A 17 2.33 3.94 0.62
CA VAL A 17 2.29 3.63 2.04
C VAL A 17 1.56 4.73 2.80
N GLU A 18 1.89 5.98 2.54
CA GLU A 18 1.23 7.09 3.22
C GLU A 18 -0.26 7.12 2.95
N ALA A 19 -0.65 6.94 1.70
CA ALA A 19 -2.07 6.91 1.34
C ALA A 19 -2.78 5.76 2.03
N GLY A 20 -2.16 4.60 2.06
CA GLY A 20 -2.74 3.43 2.70
C GLY A 20 -2.88 3.59 4.20
N VAL A 21 -1.86 4.14 4.84
CA VAL A 21 -1.91 4.38 6.28
C VAL A 21 -3.05 5.34 6.62
N ARG A 22 -3.15 6.43 5.89
CA ARG A 22 -4.20 7.42 6.12
C ARG A 22 -5.59 6.81 5.95
N THR A 23 -5.77 6.08 4.87
CA THR A 23 -7.05 5.47 4.58
C THR A 23 -7.38 4.38 5.59
N GLY A 24 -6.40 3.55 5.92
CA GLY A 24 -6.62 2.46 6.87
C GLY A 24 -6.96 2.98 8.25
N TYR A 25 -6.26 4.00 8.71
CA TYR A 25 -6.55 4.61 10.00
C TYR A 25 -7.97 5.15 10.04
N ARG A 26 -8.36 5.85 8.98
CA ARG A 26 -9.71 6.41 8.89
C ARG A 26 -10.76 5.33 8.88
N ARG A 27 -10.53 4.25 8.12
CA ARG A 27 -11.48 3.15 8.04
C ARG A 27 -11.64 2.43 9.38
N ALA A 28 -10.57 2.28 10.11
CA ALA A 28 -10.63 1.64 11.42
C ALA A 28 -11.55 2.40 12.37
N HIS A 29 -11.62 3.72 12.22
CA HIS A 29 -12.42 4.56 13.09
C HIS A 29 -13.81 4.88 12.54
N LYS A 30 -14.15 4.33 11.39
CA LYS A 30 -15.39 4.71 10.72
C LYS A 30 -16.64 4.27 11.48
N HIS A 31 -16.64 3.06 11.99
CA HIS A 31 -17.80 2.50 12.66
C HIS A 31 -17.55 2.17 14.12
N VAL A 32 -16.35 2.39 14.59
CA VAL A 32 -15.95 2.06 15.94
C VAL A 32 -15.28 3.27 16.54
N GLU A 33 -15.79 3.71 17.68
CA GLU A 33 -15.25 4.91 18.31
C GLU A 33 -13.83 4.71 18.80
N ALA A 34 -13.53 3.53 19.35
CA ALA A 34 -12.20 3.24 19.88
C ALA A 34 -11.79 1.84 19.42
N PRO A 35 -11.34 1.71 18.17
CA PRO A 35 -10.92 0.40 17.68
C PRO A 35 -9.67 -0.06 18.40
N SER A 36 -9.51 -1.38 18.48
CA SER A 36 -8.32 -1.95 19.09
C SER A 36 -7.10 -1.70 18.22
N GLU A 37 -5.91 -1.83 18.82
CA GLU A 37 -4.67 -1.71 18.06
C GLU A 37 -4.61 -2.70 16.91
N ASP A 38 -5.09 -3.93 17.15
CA ASP A 38 -5.08 -4.95 16.10
C ASP A 38 -6.00 -4.57 14.95
N ALA A 39 -7.17 -4.01 15.26
CA ALA A 39 -8.11 -3.60 14.23
C ALA A 39 -7.52 -2.46 13.40
N ILE A 40 -6.85 -1.50 14.05
CA ILE A 40 -6.21 -0.39 13.36
C ILE A 40 -5.11 -0.92 12.46
N ARG A 41 -4.26 -1.79 12.99
CA ARG A 41 -3.16 -2.35 12.24
C ARG A 41 -3.65 -3.13 11.03
N ASP A 42 -4.65 -3.98 11.21
CA ASP A 42 -5.17 -4.78 10.11
C ASP A 42 -5.76 -3.90 9.02
N ALA A 43 -6.49 -2.85 9.40
CA ALA A 43 -7.05 -1.93 8.43
C ALA A 43 -5.95 -1.19 7.66
N ILE A 44 -4.91 -0.76 8.36
CA ILE A 44 -3.79 -0.06 7.73
C ILE A 44 -3.06 -0.97 6.77
N VAL A 45 -2.75 -2.19 7.19
CA VAL A 45 -2.05 -3.15 6.33
C VAL A 45 -2.87 -3.42 5.08
N ALA A 46 -4.16 -3.65 5.22
CA ALA A 46 -5.02 -3.92 4.08
C ALA A 46 -5.03 -2.76 3.09
N GLU A 47 -5.12 -1.52 3.60
CA GLU A 47 -5.18 -0.36 2.71
C GLU A 47 -3.83 -0.04 2.11
N VAL A 48 -2.75 -0.28 2.84
CA VAL A 48 -1.40 -0.10 2.30
C VAL A 48 -1.18 -1.09 1.16
N MET A 49 -1.55 -2.34 1.35
CA MET A 49 -1.39 -3.34 0.28
C MET A 49 -2.24 -3.00 -0.93
N THR A 50 -3.46 -2.52 -0.70
CA THR A 50 -4.32 -2.07 -1.80
C THR A 50 -3.67 -0.92 -2.56
N ALA A 51 -3.15 0.07 -1.85
CA ALA A 51 -2.52 1.22 -2.48
C ALA A 51 -1.28 0.82 -3.27
N ILE A 52 -0.50 -0.11 -2.74
CA ILE A 52 0.68 -0.60 -3.45
C ILE A 52 0.26 -1.32 -4.72
N CYS A 53 -0.74 -2.18 -4.64
CA CYS A 53 -1.22 -2.92 -5.79
C CYS A 53 -1.82 -2.01 -6.86
N GLU A 54 -2.36 -0.86 -6.46
CA GLU A 54 -2.88 0.11 -7.42
C GLU A 54 -1.77 0.84 -8.16
N ARG A 55 -0.62 1.03 -7.52
CA ARG A 55 0.47 1.81 -8.10
C ARG A 55 1.55 0.95 -8.75
N PHE A 56 1.63 -0.31 -8.37
CA PHE A 56 2.64 -1.23 -8.89
C PHE A 56 1.96 -2.47 -9.40
N ALA A 57 2.30 -2.83 -10.63
CA ALA A 57 1.82 -4.08 -11.20
C ALA A 57 2.82 -5.18 -10.82
N PHE A 58 2.33 -6.18 -10.13
CA PHE A 58 3.14 -7.35 -9.83
C PHE A 58 2.89 -8.34 -10.95
N VAL A 59 3.89 -8.47 -11.80
CA VAL A 59 3.77 -9.35 -12.94
C VAL A 59 4.02 -10.77 -12.49
N GLU A 60 3.00 -11.58 -12.60
CA GLU A 60 3.16 -13.01 -12.39
C GLU A 60 3.34 -13.63 -13.75
N ASP A 61 4.48 -14.27 -13.92
CA ASP A 61 4.76 -14.95 -15.16
C ASP A 61 4.41 -16.43 -14.97
N PRO A 62 3.31 -16.87 -15.56
CA PRO A 62 2.92 -18.28 -15.41
C PRO A 62 3.95 -19.24 -15.97
N ASP A 63 4.75 -18.78 -16.93
CA ASP A 63 5.79 -19.63 -17.47
C ASP A 63 6.99 -19.71 -16.55
N ALA A 64 7.18 -18.72 -15.73
CA ALA A 64 8.26 -18.71 -14.75
C ALA A 64 7.87 -19.46 -13.49
N ALA A 65 6.62 -19.66 -13.28
CA ALA A 65 6.13 -20.33 -12.08
C ALA A 65 6.47 -21.79 -12.07
#